data_8d825ceafba02b321843f22718f94697
#
_entry.id   8d825ceafba02b321843f22718f94697
#
_cell.length_a   1.000
_cell.length_b   1.000
_cell.length_c   1.000
_cell.angle_alpha   90.00
_cell.angle_beta   90.00
_cell.angle_gamma   90.00
#
_symmetry.space_group_name_H-M   'P 1'
#
loop_
_entity.id
_entity.type
_entity.pdbx_description
1 polymer ?
#
loop_
_entity_poly.entity_id
_entity_poly.type
_entity_poly.pdbx_seq_one_letter_code
_entity_poly.pdbx_strand_id
1 'polypeptide(L)'
;MSVLAVALLAGCSSSTSTAPPEGAVIAEHLQPEIVRELPHDPGAFTQGLEISDGTLYESTGRVGRSWVRATSVDTGTEVAHADLARPMFGEGITVVGDTVWQITWKDGVAFARDRDTLAPQRQVEYDGEGWGLCTQADRLVMSDGSDTLTFRDPATFDATGSVDVTLDGRPLDRLNELECSSDGFVYANVWTTDLIVKIDPATGAVVGRIDAGNLKDALPADERDDIDVLNGIAQIPGTDRFLVTGKLWPRMFEVRFVA
;
A
#
# COMPACT_ATOMS: atom_id res chain seq x y z
N MET A 1 -63.15 -22.94 34.45
CA MET A 1 -62.20 -21.79 34.58
C MET A 1 -60.80 -22.35 34.42
N SER A 2 -60.24 -22.25 33.20
CA SER A 2 -58.88 -22.72 32.90
C SER A 2 -57.94 -21.52 32.89
N VAL A 3 -56.90 -21.61 33.70
CA VAL A 3 -55.85 -20.59 33.80
C VAL A 3 -54.74 -20.98 32.83
N LEU A 4 -54.48 -20.12 31.83
CA LEU A 4 -53.43 -20.28 30.86
C LEU A 4 -52.17 -19.63 31.42
N ALA A 5 -51.10 -20.38 31.68
CA ALA A 5 -49.83 -19.88 32.11
C ALA A 5 -48.98 -19.54 30.86
N VAL A 6 -48.63 -18.28 30.69
CA VAL A 6 -47.71 -17.81 29.65
C VAL A 6 -46.28 -17.88 30.21
N ALA A 7 -45.45 -18.76 29.64
CA ALA A 7 -44.04 -18.81 29.94
C ALA A 7 -43.27 -17.81 29.06
N LEU A 8 -42.65 -16.80 29.69
CA LEU A 8 -41.73 -15.88 29.06
C LEU A 8 -40.34 -16.54 28.94
N LEU A 9 -39.93 -16.86 27.74
CA LEU A 9 -38.58 -17.26 27.41
C LEU A 9 -37.70 -15.99 27.29
N ALA A 10 -36.84 -15.75 28.30
CA ALA A 10 -35.80 -14.75 28.24
C ALA A 10 -34.64 -15.30 27.37
N GLY A 11 -34.55 -14.81 26.15
CA GLY A 11 -33.41 -15.08 25.27
C GLY A 11 -32.16 -14.31 25.75
N CYS A 12 -31.20 -15.02 26.33
CA CYS A 12 -29.84 -14.46 26.54
C CYS A 12 -29.13 -14.38 25.22
N SER A 13 -29.01 -13.17 24.66
CA SER A 13 -28.10 -12.88 23.57
C SER A 13 -26.69 -12.91 24.12
N SER A 14 -25.97 -14.02 23.96
CA SER A 14 -24.54 -14.09 24.21
C SER A 14 -23.82 -13.36 23.08
N SER A 15 -23.35 -12.14 23.35
CA SER A 15 -22.33 -11.48 22.53
C SER A 15 -21.05 -12.30 22.65
N THR A 16 -20.74 -13.10 21.63
CA THR A 16 -19.44 -13.76 21.48
C THR A 16 -18.40 -12.69 21.22
N SER A 17 -17.73 -12.23 22.27
CA SER A 17 -16.44 -11.54 22.16
C SER A 17 -15.45 -12.57 21.59
N THR A 18 -15.10 -12.44 20.33
CA THR A 18 -14.07 -13.29 19.71
C THR A 18 -12.69 -12.76 20.12
N ALA A 19 -12.18 -13.25 21.24
CA ALA A 19 -10.78 -13.02 21.62
C ALA A 19 -9.84 -13.53 20.51
N PRO A 20 -8.65 -12.91 20.35
CA PRO A 20 -7.62 -13.42 19.44
C PRO A 20 -7.25 -14.87 19.77
N PRO A 21 -6.79 -15.66 18.78
CA PRO A 21 -6.26 -17.00 19.02
C PRO A 21 -5.11 -16.96 20.02
N GLU A 22 -4.92 -18.06 20.79
CA GLU A 22 -3.80 -18.17 21.74
C GLU A 22 -2.46 -18.10 20.98
N GLY A 23 -1.57 -17.20 21.43
CA GLY A 23 -0.27 -16.97 20.79
C GLY A 23 -0.28 -15.99 19.61
N ALA A 24 -1.42 -15.36 19.27
CA ALA A 24 -1.46 -14.32 18.24
C ALA A 24 -0.64 -13.10 18.68
N VAL A 25 0.12 -12.54 17.74
CA VAL A 25 0.75 -11.24 17.91
C VAL A 25 -0.35 -10.17 17.89
N ILE A 26 -0.39 -9.35 18.92
CA ILE A 26 -1.33 -8.22 19.00
C ILE A 26 -0.64 -6.99 18.42
N ALA A 27 -1.24 -6.42 17.38
CA ALA A 27 -0.70 -5.26 16.71
C ALA A 27 -0.75 -4.01 17.61
N GLU A 28 0.35 -3.26 17.62
CA GLU A 28 0.41 -1.93 18.25
C GLU A 28 -0.51 -0.95 17.52
N HIS A 29 -1.22 -0.10 18.27
CA HIS A 29 -2.04 0.96 17.69
C HIS A 29 -1.19 2.21 17.51
N LEU A 30 -1.12 2.65 16.25
CA LEU A 30 -0.35 3.82 15.84
C LEU A 30 -1.26 4.80 15.07
N GLN A 31 -0.79 6.06 14.97
CA GLN A 31 -1.41 7.08 14.12
C GLN A 31 -0.35 7.95 13.45
N PRO A 32 -0.64 8.57 12.29
CA PRO A 32 0.28 9.52 11.68
C PRO A 32 0.33 10.84 12.48
N GLU A 33 1.53 11.23 12.90
CA GLU A 33 1.84 12.60 13.29
C GLU A 33 2.30 13.37 12.05
N ILE A 34 1.53 14.37 11.61
CA ILE A 34 1.85 15.18 10.43
C ILE A 34 3.03 16.09 10.74
N VAL A 35 4.14 15.95 10.00
CA VAL A 35 5.32 16.80 10.07
C VAL A 35 5.17 18.00 9.13
N ARG A 36 4.72 17.75 7.90
CA ARG A 36 4.40 18.79 6.90
C ARG A 36 3.50 18.25 5.80
N GLU A 37 2.86 19.17 5.09
CA GLU A 37 2.10 18.89 3.87
C GLU A 37 2.91 19.29 2.64
N LEU A 38 2.73 18.52 1.56
CA LEU A 38 3.34 18.79 0.26
C LEU A 38 2.23 18.79 -0.82
N PRO A 39 2.39 19.57 -1.89
CA PRO A 39 1.51 19.48 -3.04
C PRO A 39 1.56 18.09 -3.66
N HIS A 40 0.42 17.58 -4.10
CA HIS A 40 0.30 16.37 -4.90
C HIS A 40 -0.65 16.62 -6.08
N ASP A 41 -0.50 15.86 -7.16
CA ASP A 41 -1.31 15.99 -8.35
C ASP A 41 -2.73 15.41 -8.13
N PRO A 42 -3.79 16.23 -8.09
CA PRO A 42 -5.14 15.73 -7.88
C PRO A 42 -5.67 14.88 -9.05
N GLY A 43 -4.95 14.79 -10.16
CA GLY A 43 -5.22 13.89 -11.27
C GLY A 43 -4.56 12.51 -11.11
N ALA A 44 -3.63 12.35 -10.18
CA ALA A 44 -2.92 11.11 -9.94
C ALA A 44 -3.80 10.08 -9.23
N PHE A 45 -4.09 8.97 -9.91
CA PHE A 45 -4.73 7.81 -9.30
C PHE A 45 -3.64 6.87 -8.78
N THR A 46 -3.00 7.28 -7.69
CA THR A 46 -1.77 6.68 -7.15
C THR A 46 -1.95 5.21 -6.81
N GLN A 47 -1.05 4.39 -7.34
CA GLN A 47 -1.03 2.94 -7.16
C GLN A 47 0.33 2.41 -6.66
N GLY A 48 1.37 3.20 -6.77
CA GLY A 48 2.68 2.88 -6.22
C GLY A 48 3.47 4.15 -5.97
N LEU A 49 4.25 4.16 -4.89
CA LEU A 49 5.02 5.31 -4.43
C LEU A 49 6.33 4.82 -3.80
N GLU A 50 7.47 5.37 -4.22
CA GLU A 50 8.76 5.05 -3.61
C GLU A 50 9.72 6.22 -3.71
N ILE A 51 10.56 6.40 -2.68
CA ILE A 51 11.67 7.37 -2.70
C ILE A 51 13.00 6.61 -2.79
N SER A 52 13.78 6.92 -3.82
CA SER A 52 15.13 6.40 -3.98
C SER A 52 16.07 7.51 -4.43
N ASP A 53 17.20 7.69 -3.71
CA ASP A 53 18.25 8.67 -4.00
C ASP A 53 17.74 10.10 -4.31
N GLY A 54 16.80 10.59 -3.48
CA GLY A 54 16.26 11.95 -3.61
C GLY A 54 15.24 12.10 -4.74
N THR A 55 14.81 11.02 -5.37
CA THR A 55 13.78 10.97 -6.40
C THR A 55 12.55 10.23 -5.88
N LEU A 56 11.39 10.84 -6.01
CA LEU A 56 10.08 10.22 -5.78
C LEU A 56 9.60 9.61 -7.08
N TYR A 57 9.38 8.31 -7.06
CA TYR A 57 8.76 7.55 -8.14
C TYR A 57 7.29 7.32 -7.80
N GLU A 58 6.43 7.57 -8.77
CA GLU A 58 4.99 7.39 -8.63
C GLU A 58 4.44 6.64 -9.84
N SER A 59 3.62 5.62 -9.60
CA SER A 59 2.85 4.90 -10.60
C SER A 59 1.37 5.12 -10.38
N THR A 60 0.62 5.31 -11.48
CA THR A 60 -0.82 5.56 -11.42
C THR A 60 -1.61 4.55 -12.21
N GLY A 61 -2.88 4.35 -11.81
CA GLY A 61 -3.87 3.54 -12.50
C GLY A 61 -4.72 4.34 -13.49
N ARG A 62 -5.74 3.68 -14.04
CA ARG A 62 -6.74 4.08 -15.05
C ARG A 62 -6.32 3.82 -16.48
N VAL A 63 -7.05 2.92 -17.13
CA VAL A 63 -6.81 2.52 -18.52
C VAL A 63 -6.74 3.74 -19.47
N GLY A 64 -5.61 3.88 -20.16
CA GLY A 64 -5.33 4.98 -21.08
C GLY A 64 -5.01 6.32 -20.44
N ARG A 65 -4.75 6.31 -19.12
CA ARG A 65 -4.28 7.44 -18.32
C ARG A 65 -3.24 7.03 -17.30
N SER A 66 -2.85 5.74 -17.27
CA SER A 66 -1.80 5.24 -16.40
C SER A 66 -0.44 5.75 -16.86
N TRP A 67 0.38 6.16 -15.92
CA TRP A 67 1.74 6.62 -16.15
C TRP A 67 2.65 6.24 -14.98
N VAL A 68 3.96 6.32 -15.21
CA VAL A 68 4.98 6.35 -14.16
C VAL A 68 5.76 7.64 -14.28
N ARG A 69 6.08 8.25 -13.16
CA ARG A 69 6.77 9.54 -13.07
C ARG A 69 7.87 9.49 -12.04
N ALA A 70 8.98 10.14 -12.32
CA ALA A 70 10.07 10.42 -11.40
C ALA A 70 10.13 11.94 -11.15
N THR A 71 10.12 12.34 -9.88
CA THR A 71 10.10 13.74 -9.44
C THR A 71 11.19 13.97 -8.39
N SER A 72 11.96 15.03 -8.52
CA SER A 72 12.93 15.41 -7.48
C SER A 72 12.20 15.75 -6.18
N VAL A 73 12.56 15.09 -5.07
CA VAL A 73 11.96 15.35 -3.74
C VAL A 73 12.25 16.78 -3.28
N ASP A 74 13.43 17.30 -3.59
CA ASP A 74 13.87 18.63 -3.14
C ASP A 74 13.15 19.78 -3.84
N THR A 75 12.93 19.64 -5.16
CA THR A 75 12.44 20.74 -6.01
C THR A 75 11.00 20.56 -6.49
N GLY A 76 10.45 19.33 -6.39
CA GLY A 76 9.16 18.97 -6.99
C GLY A 76 9.17 18.94 -8.52
N THR A 77 10.36 19.00 -9.15
CA THR A 77 10.50 19.02 -10.61
C THR A 77 10.41 17.61 -11.15
N GLU A 78 9.57 17.40 -12.17
CA GLU A 78 9.53 16.16 -12.94
C GLU A 78 10.86 15.98 -13.69
N VAL A 79 11.50 14.81 -13.52
CA VAL A 79 12.76 14.45 -14.16
C VAL A 79 12.59 13.41 -15.24
N ALA A 80 11.56 12.53 -15.12
CA ALA A 80 11.19 11.55 -16.14
C ALA A 80 9.72 11.21 -16.05
N HIS A 81 9.13 10.82 -17.20
CA HIS A 81 7.74 10.41 -17.33
C HIS A 81 7.58 9.36 -18.42
N ALA A 82 6.72 8.38 -18.20
CA ALA A 82 6.34 7.43 -19.23
C ALA A 82 4.87 6.97 -19.07
N ASP A 83 4.11 7.11 -20.17
CA ASP A 83 2.74 6.60 -20.22
C ASP A 83 2.70 5.07 -20.37
N LEU A 84 1.66 4.44 -19.81
CA LEU A 84 1.30 3.06 -20.11
C LEU A 84 0.35 3.01 -21.30
N ALA A 85 0.69 2.14 -22.27
CA ALA A 85 -0.18 1.89 -23.41
C ALA A 85 -1.49 1.20 -22.99
N ARG A 86 -2.59 1.51 -23.69
CA ARG A 86 -3.84 0.74 -23.56
C ARG A 86 -3.63 -0.73 -23.96
N PRO A 87 -4.31 -1.68 -23.33
CA PRO A 87 -5.40 -1.52 -22.35
C PRO A 87 -4.94 -1.50 -20.89
N MET A 88 -3.64 -1.44 -20.62
CA MET A 88 -3.06 -1.69 -19.29
C MET A 88 -3.47 -0.65 -18.25
N PHE A 89 -3.63 -1.16 -17.02
CA PHE A 89 -3.85 -0.37 -15.83
C PHE A 89 -2.59 -0.49 -14.94
N GLY A 90 -1.86 0.62 -14.73
CA GLY A 90 -0.65 0.64 -13.92
C GLY A 90 -0.95 0.47 -12.44
N GLU A 91 -0.06 -0.22 -11.73
CA GLU A 91 -0.15 -0.53 -10.31
C GLU A 91 1.18 -0.26 -9.61
N GLY A 92 1.55 -1.05 -8.63
CA GLY A 92 2.72 -0.89 -7.79
C GLY A 92 4.03 -0.69 -8.54
N ILE A 93 4.97 -0.04 -7.87
CA ILE A 93 6.28 0.35 -8.41
C ILE A 93 7.36 0.11 -7.35
N THR A 94 8.57 -0.25 -7.77
CA THR A 94 9.74 -0.28 -6.88
C THR A 94 11.04 -0.13 -7.64
N VAL A 95 12.09 0.36 -6.96
CA VAL A 95 13.42 0.60 -7.52
C VAL A 95 14.41 -0.46 -7.06
N VAL A 96 15.11 -1.07 -8.02
CA VAL A 96 16.20 -2.03 -7.76
C VAL A 96 17.42 -1.63 -8.59
N GLY A 97 18.43 -1.03 -7.95
CA GLY A 97 19.61 -0.53 -8.67
C GLY A 97 19.23 0.47 -9.76
N ASP A 98 19.54 0.13 -11.02
CA ASP A 98 19.23 0.98 -12.18
C ASP A 98 17.90 0.64 -12.85
N THR A 99 17.07 -0.19 -12.20
CA THR A 99 15.78 -0.66 -12.72
C THR A 99 14.63 -0.17 -11.87
N VAL A 100 13.59 0.36 -12.51
CA VAL A 100 12.27 0.58 -11.92
C VAL A 100 11.35 -0.53 -12.40
N TRP A 101 10.85 -1.34 -11.47
CA TRP A 101 9.79 -2.30 -11.76
C TRP A 101 8.43 -1.63 -11.61
N GLN A 102 7.56 -1.79 -12.60
CA GLN A 102 6.16 -1.36 -12.57
C GLN A 102 5.26 -2.53 -12.95
N ILE A 103 4.27 -2.85 -12.12
CA ILE A 103 3.31 -3.92 -12.36
C ILE A 103 2.00 -3.38 -12.91
N THR A 104 1.13 -4.28 -13.38
CA THR A 104 -0.20 -3.97 -13.92
C THR A 104 -1.27 -4.76 -13.16
N TRP A 105 -2.50 -4.24 -13.13
CA TRP A 105 -3.59 -4.85 -12.34
C TRP A 105 -3.94 -6.27 -12.80
N LYS A 106 -4.57 -6.41 -13.96
CA LYS A 106 -5.10 -7.69 -14.49
C LYS A 106 -4.44 -8.13 -15.77
N ASP A 107 -3.52 -7.34 -16.27
CA ASP A 107 -2.83 -7.66 -17.52
C ASP A 107 -1.70 -8.69 -17.30
N GLY A 108 -1.30 -8.94 -16.04
CA GLY A 108 -0.27 -9.93 -15.69
C GLY A 108 1.11 -9.57 -16.25
N VAL A 109 1.42 -8.28 -16.39
CA VAL A 109 2.67 -7.79 -16.97
C VAL A 109 3.42 -6.91 -15.98
N ALA A 110 4.71 -7.18 -15.80
CA ALA A 110 5.65 -6.31 -15.09
C ALA A 110 6.66 -5.72 -16.09
N PHE A 111 6.87 -4.41 -16.02
CA PHE A 111 7.86 -3.69 -16.81
C PHE A 111 9.10 -3.43 -15.98
N ALA A 112 10.27 -3.87 -16.48
CA ALA A 112 11.55 -3.35 -16.03
C ALA A 112 11.87 -2.12 -16.89
N ARG A 113 11.96 -0.97 -16.22
CA ARG A 113 12.23 0.34 -16.84
C ARG A 113 13.61 0.83 -16.46
N ASP A 114 14.22 1.59 -17.32
CA ASP A 114 15.41 2.35 -17.01
C ASP A 114 15.11 3.39 -15.92
N ARG A 115 15.93 3.44 -14.89
CA ARG A 115 15.69 4.29 -13.71
C ARG A 115 15.67 5.78 -14.03
N ASP A 116 16.55 6.23 -14.93
CA ASP A 116 16.72 7.65 -15.21
C ASP A 116 15.69 8.19 -16.20
N THR A 117 15.29 7.35 -17.17
CA THR A 117 14.44 7.75 -18.29
C THR A 117 13.03 7.20 -18.22
N LEU A 118 12.79 6.19 -17.37
CA LEU A 118 11.57 5.39 -17.29
C LEU A 118 11.19 4.66 -18.58
N ALA A 119 12.09 4.61 -19.56
CA ALA A 119 11.90 3.86 -20.78
C ALA A 119 11.82 2.36 -20.49
N PRO A 120 10.85 1.62 -21.07
CA PRO A 120 10.74 0.19 -20.86
C PRO A 120 11.93 -0.53 -21.52
N GLN A 121 12.68 -1.31 -20.73
CA GLN A 121 13.81 -2.11 -21.22
C GLN A 121 13.40 -3.55 -21.46
N ARG A 122 12.50 -4.08 -20.61
CA ARG A 122 12.02 -5.45 -20.65
C ARG A 122 10.62 -5.51 -20.02
N GLN A 123 9.84 -6.48 -20.46
CA GLN A 123 8.63 -6.91 -19.79
C GLN A 123 8.68 -8.41 -19.49
N VAL A 124 8.03 -8.81 -18.41
CA VAL A 124 7.82 -10.19 -18.02
C VAL A 124 6.35 -10.42 -17.70
N GLU A 125 5.88 -11.63 -17.86
CA GLU A 125 4.52 -12.03 -17.50
C GLU A 125 4.51 -12.65 -16.10
N TYR A 126 3.41 -12.48 -15.37
CA TYR A 126 3.14 -13.15 -14.11
C TYR A 126 1.67 -13.52 -14.00
N ASP A 127 1.36 -14.53 -13.20
CA ASP A 127 -0.02 -14.98 -12.96
C ASP A 127 -0.72 -14.13 -11.89
N GLY A 128 -2.03 -13.94 -12.08
CA GLY A 128 -2.90 -13.24 -11.12
C GLY A 128 -2.97 -11.73 -11.31
N GLU A 129 -3.39 -11.05 -10.26
CA GLU A 129 -3.45 -9.59 -10.21
C GLU A 129 -2.17 -9.03 -9.59
N GLY A 130 -1.79 -7.79 -9.93
CA GLY A 130 -0.75 -7.05 -9.25
C GLY A 130 -1.32 -5.78 -8.63
N TRP A 131 -1.02 -5.51 -7.35
CA TRP A 131 -1.49 -4.33 -6.64
C TRP A 131 -0.31 -3.48 -6.12
N GLY A 132 0.34 -3.87 -5.05
CA GLY A 132 1.52 -3.20 -4.51
C GLY A 132 2.82 -3.93 -4.82
N LEU A 133 3.93 -3.20 -4.78
CA LEU A 133 5.26 -3.75 -5.01
C LEU A 133 6.28 -2.94 -4.22
N CYS A 134 7.15 -3.59 -3.45
CA CYS A 134 8.30 -2.93 -2.83
C CYS A 134 9.55 -3.83 -2.84
N THR A 135 10.72 -3.24 -2.64
CA THR A 135 12.02 -3.95 -2.59
C THR A 135 12.46 -4.16 -1.15
N GLN A 136 12.73 -5.41 -0.77
CA GLN A 136 13.28 -5.76 0.53
C GLN A 136 14.58 -6.56 0.35
N ALA A 137 15.71 -5.95 0.72
CA ALA A 137 17.03 -6.56 0.63
C ALA A 137 17.31 -7.20 -0.75
N ASP A 138 17.17 -8.52 -0.87
CA ASP A 138 17.49 -9.33 -2.04
C ASP A 138 16.24 -9.84 -2.78
N ARG A 139 15.05 -9.38 -2.42
CA ARG A 139 13.77 -9.80 -3.01
C ARG A 139 12.80 -8.65 -3.23
N LEU A 140 11.84 -8.85 -4.11
CA LEU A 140 10.64 -8.02 -4.20
C LEU A 140 9.54 -8.63 -3.35
N VAL A 141 8.67 -7.78 -2.81
CA VAL A 141 7.43 -8.15 -2.12
C VAL A 141 6.26 -7.58 -2.91
N MET A 142 5.30 -8.42 -3.26
CA MET A 142 4.16 -8.06 -4.10
C MET A 142 2.85 -8.45 -3.42
N SER A 143 1.88 -7.57 -3.43
CA SER A 143 0.48 -7.82 -3.05
C SER A 143 -0.40 -8.00 -4.29
N ASP A 144 -1.56 -8.63 -4.10
CA ASP A 144 -2.56 -8.90 -5.14
C ASP A 144 -4.01 -8.67 -4.65
N GLY A 145 -4.16 -8.04 -3.48
CA GLY A 145 -5.45 -7.79 -2.84
C GLY A 145 -5.95 -8.95 -1.96
N SER A 146 -5.26 -10.09 -1.93
CA SER A 146 -5.49 -11.17 -0.96
C SER A 146 -4.82 -10.89 0.38
N ASP A 147 -4.82 -11.86 1.26
CA ASP A 147 -4.05 -11.89 2.51
C ASP A 147 -2.63 -12.43 2.32
N THR A 148 -2.16 -12.65 1.09
CA THR A 148 -0.85 -13.21 0.79
C THR A 148 0.08 -12.15 0.21
N LEU A 149 1.32 -12.08 0.71
CA LEU A 149 2.42 -11.36 0.09
C LEU A 149 3.30 -12.38 -0.66
N THR A 150 3.50 -12.16 -1.96
CA THR A 150 4.36 -12.99 -2.80
C THR A 150 5.76 -12.40 -2.87
N PHE A 151 6.79 -13.22 -2.63
CA PHE A 151 8.18 -12.83 -2.81
C PHE A 151 8.64 -13.15 -4.24
N ARG A 152 9.39 -12.22 -4.85
CA ARG A 152 9.87 -12.37 -6.22
C ARG A 152 11.36 -12.08 -6.32
N ASP A 153 12.01 -12.74 -7.27
CA ASP A 153 13.40 -12.47 -7.61
C ASP A 153 13.53 -11.11 -8.32
N PRO A 154 14.37 -10.19 -7.85
CA PRO A 154 14.47 -8.85 -8.42
C PRO A 154 15.10 -8.80 -9.82
N ALA A 155 15.80 -9.84 -10.26
CA ALA A 155 16.40 -9.92 -11.58
C ALA A 155 15.46 -10.53 -12.62
N THR A 156 14.71 -11.59 -12.26
CA THR A 156 13.84 -12.32 -13.19
C THR A 156 12.36 -12.03 -13.05
N PHE A 157 11.94 -11.54 -11.87
CA PHE A 157 10.56 -11.37 -11.43
C PHE A 157 9.83 -12.69 -11.12
N ASP A 158 10.52 -13.83 -11.13
CA ASP A 158 9.95 -15.12 -10.78
C ASP A 158 9.52 -15.16 -9.31
N ALA A 159 8.42 -15.86 -9.01
CA ALA A 159 7.99 -16.07 -7.64
C ALA A 159 8.97 -17.02 -6.92
N THR A 160 9.42 -16.64 -5.73
CA THR A 160 10.38 -17.38 -4.90
C THR A 160 9.80 -17.90 -3.59
N GLY A 161 8.61 -17.42 -3.22
CA GLY A 161 7.91 -17.80 -2.00
C GLY A 161 6.76 -16.88 -1.69
N SER A 162 6.14 -17.06 -0.54
CA SER A 162 5.06 -16.22 -0.05
C SER A 162 4.91 -16.29 1.46
N VAL A 163 4.13 -15.37 2.02
CA VAL A 163 3.69 -15.39 3.41
C VAL A 163 2.24 -14.92 3.51
N ASP A 164 1.45 -15.60 4.35
CA ASP A 164 0.07 -15.22 4.63
C ASP A 164 0.03 -14.20 5.78
N VAL A 165 -0.69 -13.10 5.57
CA VAL A 165 -0.74 -11.97 6.51
C VAL A 165 -1.93 -12.11 7.45
N THR A 166 -1.64 -11.93 8.75
CA THR A 166 -2.67 -11.98 9.78
C THR A 166 -2.64 -10.76 10.68
N LEU A 167 -3.82 -10.23 10.99
CA LEU A 167 -4.04 -9.20 12.00
C LEU A 167 -4.71 -9.85 13.21
N ASP A 168 -4.06 -9.78 14.38
CA ASP A 168 -4.54 -10.39 15.62
C ASP A 168 -4.87 -11.90 15.43
N GLY A 169 -4.04 -12.59 14.62
CA GLY A 169 -4.18 -14.02 14.31
C GLY A 169 -5.30 -14.38 13.33
N ARG A 170 -5.85 -13.42 12.60
CA ARG A 170 -6.87 -13.63 11.55
C ARG A 170 -6.36 -13.16 10.20
N PRO A 171 -6.68 -13.85 9.10
CA PRO A 171 -6.31 -13.41 7.76
C PRO A 171 -6.72 -11.95 7.50
N LEU A 172 -5.82 -11.18 6.89
CA LEU A 172 -6.05 -9.78 6.52
C LEU A 172 -5.91 -9.62 5.02
N ASP A 173 -7.03 -9.56 4.31
CA ASP A 173 -7.09 -9.30 2.86
C ASP A 173 -7.03 -7.81 2.48
N ARG A 174 -7.11 -7.55 1.17
CA ARG A 174 -7.09 -6.22 0.57
C ARG A 174 -5.78 -5.46 0.80
N LEU A 175 -4.67 -6.19 0.93
CA LEU A 175 -3.35 -5.60 0.92
C LEU A 175 -3.10 -4.95 -0.44
N ASN A 176 -2.78 -3.65 -0.43
CA ASN A 176 -2.65 -2.86 -1.66
C ASN A 176 -1.22 -2.32 -1.78
N GLU A 177 -1.05 -1.03 -1.89
CA GLU A 177 0.24 -0.41 -2.05
C GLU A 177 1.17 -0.73 -0.88
N LEU A 178 2.46 -0.95 -1.19
CA LEU A 178 3.47 -1.48 -0.27
C LEU A 178 4.70 -0.58 -0.19
N GLU A 179 5.22 -0.42 1.03
CA GLU A 179 6.55 0.12 1.31
C GLU A 179 7.37 -0.89 2.13
N CYS A 180 8.54 -1.28 1.63
CA CYS A 180 9.50 -2.11 2.34
C CYS A 180 10.50 -1.22 3.09
N SER A 181 10.21 -0.95 4.34
CA SER A 181 10.94 0.02 5.16
C SER A 181 12.31 -0.50 5.62
N SER A 182 13.22 0.43 5.86
CA SER A 182 14.59 0.17 6.35
C SER A 182 14.66 -0.50 7.73
N ASP A 183 13.57 -0.52 8.50
CA ASP A 183 13.43 -1.25 9.76
C ASP A 183 13.15 -2.75 9.56
N GLY A 184 13.04 -3.21 8.30
CA GLY A 184 12.85 -4.60 7.91
C GLY A 184 11.40 -5.05 7.82
N PHE A 185 10.43 -4.16 8.09
CA PHE A 185 9.01 -4.45 7.97
C PHE A 185 8.44 -4.01 6.62
N VAL A 186 7.29 -4.57 6.26
CA VAL A 186 6.48 -4.16 5.11
C VAL A 186 5.30 -3.36 5.63
N TYR A 187 5.12 -2.14 5.11
CA TYR A 187 3.93 -1.34 5.34
C TYR A 187 2.99 -1.54 4.16
N ALA A 188 1.70 -1.69 4.43
CA ALA A 188 0.69 -1.90 3.39
C ALA A 188 -0.55 -1.06 3.64
N ASN A 189 -1.08 -0.43 2.60
CA ASN A 189 -2.43 0.10 2.61
C ASN A 189 -3.44 -1.06 2.62
N VAL A 190 -4.49 -0.97 3.43
CA VAL A 190 -5.62 -1.90 3.37
C VAL A 190 -6.74 -1.24 2.56
N TRP A 191 -6.94 -1.68 1.33
CA TRP A 191 -7.83 -1.05 0.36
C TRP A 191 -9.26 -0.85 0.88
N THR A 192 -9.86 0.29 0.55
CA THR A 192 -11.18 0.80 1.01
C THR A 192 -11.26 1.15 2.50
N THR A 193 -10.12 1.24 3.18
CA THR A 193 -10.05 1.70 4.57
C THR A 193 -9.03 2.84 4.71
N ASP A 194 -8.97 3.44 5.89
CA ASP A 194 -7.91 4.39 6.24
C ASP A 194 -6.81 3.71 7.09
N LEU A 195 -6.71 2.39 7.00
CA LEU A 195 -5.75 1.58 7.72
C LEU A 195 -4.48 1.36 6.89
N ILE A 196 -3.33 1.62 7.51
CA ILE A 196 -2.02 1.12 7.09
C ILE A 196 -1.59 0.07 8.11
N VAL A 197 -1.01 -1.04 7.66
CA VAL A 197 -0.50 -2.08 8.55
C VAL A 197 1.00 -2.22 8.40
N LYS A 198 1.69 -2.49 9.53
CA LYS A 198 3.10 -2.85 9.60
C LYS A 198 3.21 -4.35 9.78
N ILE A 199 3.82 -5.04 8.83
CA ILE A 199 3.85 -6.50 8.70
C ILE A 199 5.27 -7.00 8.90
N ASP A 200 5.45 -8.02 9.74
CA ASP A 200 6.70 -8.80 9.78
C ASP A 200 6.71 -9.77 8.59
N PRO A 201 7.57 -9.57 7.58
CA PRO A 201 7.57 -10.40 6.37
C PRO A 201 8.14 -11.82 6.57
N ALA A 202 8.70 -12.11 7.74
CA ALA A 202 9.16 -13.47 8.08
C ALA A 202 8.01 -14.35 8.59
N THR A 203 7.01 -13.75 9.22
CA THR A 203 5.90 -14.48 9.87
C THR A 203 4.54 -14.16 9.29
N GLY A 204 4.41 -13.05 8.54
CA GLY A 204 3.13 -12.50 8.08
C GLY A 204 2.30 -11.83 9.19
N ALA A 205 2.81 -11.76 10.41
CA ALA A 205 2.08 -11.12 11.48
C ALA A 205 2.07 -9.59 11.33
N VAL A 206 0.90 -8.97 11.42
CA VAL A 206 0.78 -7.53 11.60
C VAL A 206 1.22 -7.17 13.02
N VAL A 207 2.27 -6.36 13.13
CA VAL A 207 2.84 -5.89 14.40
C VAL A 207 2.41 -4.47 14.75
N GLY A 208 1.94 -3.70 13.77
CA GLY A 208 1.41 -2.35 13.96
C GLY A 208 0.20 -2.09 13.05
N ARG A 209 -0.80 -1.40 13.58
CA ARG A 209 -1.97 -0.91 12.86
C ARG A 209 -2.04 0.61 12.99
N ILE A 210 -1.96 1.30 11.89
CA ILE A 210 -1.89 2.76 11.79
C ILE A 210 -3.25 3.27 11.29
N ASP A 211 -4.01 3.96 12.14
CA ASP A 211 -5.24 4.64 11.73
C ASP A 211 -4.86 5.99 11.11
N ALA A 212 -4.93 6.06 9.78
CA ALA A 212 -4.55 7.23 9.00
C ALA A 212 -5.75 8.12 8.60
N GLY A 213 -6.91 7.95 9.21
CA GLY A 213 -8.12 8.75 8.93
C GLY A 213 -7.91 10.25 9.16
N ASN A 214 -7.05 10.63 10.11
CA ASN A 214 -6.71 12.01 10.40
C ASN A 214 -6.04 12.75 9.22
N LEU A 215 -5.44 12.04 8.26
CA LEU A 215 -4.85 12.66 7.06
C LEU A 215 -5.92 13.22 6.14
N LYS A 216 -7.06 12.53 5.98
CA LYS A 216 -8.20 13.05 5.24
C LYS A 216 -8.80 14.27 5.93
N ASP A 217 -8.85 14.25 7.27
CA ASP A 217 -9.37 15.35 8.06
C ASP A 217 -8.47 16.61 8.00
N ALA A 218 -7.19 16.43 7.70
CA ALA A 218 -6.24 17.53 7.51
C ALA A 218 -6.42 18.24 6.15
N LEU A 219 -7.02 17.58 5.15
CA LEU A 219 -7.31 18.23 3.87
C LEU A 219 -8.34 19.35 4.05
N PRO A 220 -8.24 20.49 3.33
CA PRO A 220 -9.30 21.49 3.26
C PRO A 220 -10.63 20.87 2.83
N ALA A 221 -11.74 21.37 3.37
CA ALA A 221 -13.06 20.77 3.14
C ALA A 221 -13.45 20.76 1.65
N ASP A 222 -13.06 21.77 0.90
CA ASP A 222 -13.30 21.93 -0.53
C ASP A 222 -12.38 21.06 -1.40
N GLU A 223 -11.32 20.47 -0.82
CA GLU A 223 -10.41 19.53 -1.49
C GLU A 223 -10.82 18.06 -1.26
N ARG A 224 -11.84 17.77 -0.43
CA ARG A 224 -12.23 16.39 -0.05
C ARG A 224 -13.27 15.76 -0.96
N ASP A 225 -14.00 16.53 -1.76
CA ASP A 225 -15.16 16.04 -2.51
C ASP A 225 -14.77 15.11 -3.66
N ASP A 226 -13.57 15.28 -4.24
CA ASP A 226 -13.11 14.54 -5.42
C ASP A 226 -12.02 13.49 -5.10
N ILE A 227 -11.61 13.33 -3.84
CA ILE A 227 -10.60 12.35 -3.45
C ILE A 227 -11.15 10.93 -3.44
N ASP A 228 -10.27 9.96 -3.67
CA ASP A 228 -10.55 8.52 -3.57
C ASP A 228 -9.81 7.95 -2.34
N VAL A 229 -9.60 6.65 -2.26
CA VAL A 229 -9.03 5.98 -1.09
C VAL A 229 -7.58 6.36 -0.81
N LEU A 230 -7.20 6.26 0.46
CA LEU A 230 -5.81 6.27 0.92
C LEU A 230 -5.00 5.21 0.17
N ASN A 231 -3.93 5.60 -0.49
CA ASN A 231 -3.02 4.69 -1.21
C ASN A 231 -1.72 5.40 -1.60
N GLY A 232 -0.59 4.85 -1.20
CA GLY A 232 0.74 5.40 -1.42
C GLY A 232 1.48 5.69 -0.12
N ILE A 233 2.55 4.92 0.11
CA ILE A 233 3.43 5.01 1.27
C ILE A 233 4.86 4.98 0.74
N ALA A 234 5.72 5.93 1.13
CA ALA A 234 7.13 5.88 0.78
C ALA A 234 7.98 6.35 1.96
N GLN A 235 8.90 5.54 2.44
CA GLN A 235 9.83 5.94 3.50
C GLN A 235 10.81 7.01 2.96
N ILE A 236 11.03 8.08 3.74
CA ILE A 236 12.10 9.02 3.46
C ILE A 236 13.43 8.36 3.90
N PRO A 237 14.35 8.06 2.97
CA PRO A 237 15.55 7.29 3.25
C PRO A 237 16.36 7.86 4.43
N GLY A 238 16.83 6.96 5.31
CA GLY A 238 17.62 7.33 6.49
C GLY A 238 16.85 8.00 7.62
N THR A 239 15.52 7.98 7.58
CA THR A 239 14.66 8.55 8.62
C THR A 239 13.56 7.58 9.07
N ASP A 240 12.82 7.96 10.13
CA ASP A 240 11.59 7.32 10.61
C ASP A 240 10.33 7.95 10.00
N ARG A 241 10.48 8.74 8.91
CA ARG A 241 9.39 9.49 8.29
C ARG A 241 8.97 8.87 6.97
N PHE A 242 7.69 9.03 6.66
CA PHE A 242 7.07 8.52 5.45
C PHE A 242 6.34 9.64 4.72
N LEU A 243 6.31 9.58 3.40
CA LEU A 243 5.32 10.28 2.60
C LEU A 243 4.11 9.38 2.45
N VAL A 244 2.92 9.93 2.72
CA VAL A 244 1.64 9.22 2.60
C VAL A 244 0.67 10.07 1.78
N THR A 245 -0.03 9.47 0.85
CA THR A 245 -1.03 10.13 0.02
C THR A 245 -2.23 9.20 -0.26
N GLY A 246 -3.09 9.60 -1.18
CA GLY A 246 -4.21 8.80 -1.66
C GLY A 246 -4.51 9.06 -3.14
N LYS A 247 -5.36 8.24 -3.71
CA LYS A 247 -5.81 8.36 -5.09
C LYS A 247 -6.58 9.68 -5.25
N LEU A 248 -6.14 10.51 -6.21
CA LEU A 248 -6.69 11.84 -6.48
C LEU A 248 -6.58 12.83 -5.31
N TRP A 249 -5.73 12.57 -4.35
CA TRP A 249 -5.51 13.54 -3.28
C TRP A 249 -4.67 14.71 -3.80
N PRO A 250 -5.03 15.96 -3.46
CA PRO A 250 -4.26 17.15 -3.84
C PRO A 250 -3.04 17.38 -2.94
N ARG A 251 -2.90 16.56 -1.88
CA ARG A 251 -1.84 16.66 -0.88
C ARG A 251 -1.19 15.31 -0.63
N MET A 252 0.09 15.39 -0.30
CA MET A 252 0.90 14.33 0.26
C MET A 252 1.35 14.78 1.64
N PHE A 253 1.40 13.89 2.61
CA PHE A 253 1.77 14.18 3.99
C PHE A 253 3.08 13.51 4.35
N GLU A 254 4.04 14.30 4.83
CA GLU A 254 5.19 13.75 5.54
C GLU A 254 4.77 13.49 6.99
N VAL A 255 4.91 12.24 7.44
CA VAL A 255 4.41 11.77 8.74
C VAL A 255 5.45 10.96 9.50
N ARG A 256 5.27 10.85 10.82
CA ARG A 256 5.77 9.76 11.66
C ARG A 256 4.61 8.91 12.14
N PHE A 257 4.83 7.61 12.29
CA PHE A 257 3.85 6.74 12.91
C PHE A 257 4.16 6.63 14.40
N VAL A 258 3.25 7.14 15.24
CA VAL A 258 3.41 7.24 16.71
C VAL A 258 2.28 6.51 17.42
N ALA A 259 2.54 6.02 18.67
CA ALA A 259 1.56 5.35 19.53
C ALA A 259 0.52 6.31 20.12
#